data_c321a1d52fe86c01ee2419a24b9041e2
#
_entry.id   c321a1d52fe86c01ee2419a24b9041e2
#
_cell.length_a   1.000
_cell.length_b   1.000
_cell.length_c   1.000
_cell.angle_alpha   90.00
_cell.angle_beta   90.00
_cell.angle_gamma   90.00
#
_symmetry.space_group_name_H-M   'P 1'
#
loop_
_entity.id
_entity.type
_entity.pdbx_description
1 polymer ?
#
loop_
_entity_poly.entity_id
_entity_poly.type
_entity_poly.pdbx_seq_one_letter_code
_entity_poly.pdbx_strand_id
1 'polypeptide(L)'
;LSNIFCIGEDLATLESSEKKSFLLNQLEAFCKKDVEPDLLDYEPIWAIGTGIEADSENIKSSVSIINDFLEQKKINTSILYGGSVSVENIHEIISIPGIEGCLVGNSSLDGEQFAIIASKITG
;
A
#
# COMPACT_ATOMS: atom_id res chain seq x y z
N LEU A 1 -11.33 -18.67 -2.69
CA LEU A 1 -10.44 -17.67 -3.30
C LEU A 1 -9.86 -16.74 -2.22
N SER A 2 -8.59 -16.42 -2.36
CA SER A 2 -7.98 -15.36 -1.56
C SER A 2 -8.26 -14.00 -2.19
N ASN A 3 -8.30 -12.96 -1.37
CA ASN A 3 -8.60 -11.61 -1.82
C ASN A 3 -7.51 -10.62 -1.42
N ILE A 4 -7.35 -9.57 -2.23
CA ILE A 4 -6.53 -8.41 -1.92
C ILE A 4 -7.45 -7.20 -1.92
N PHE A 5 -7.56 -6.52 -0.79
CA PHE A 5 -8.37 -5.32 -0.66
C PHE A 5 -7.47 -4.09 -0.87
N CYS A 6 -7.74 -3.34 -1.95
CA CYS A 6 -6.92 -2.20 -2.33
C CYS A 6 -7.56 -0.89 -1.85
N ILE A 7 -6.79 -0.06 -1.19
CA ILE A 7 -7.22 1.28 -0.74
C ILE A 7 -6.16 2.33 -1.09
N GLY A 8 -6.58 3.56 -1.23
CA GLY A 8 -5.66 4.67 -1.47
C GLY A 8 -6.42 5.95 -1.80
N GLU A 9 -5.82 7.07 -1.45
CA GLU A 9 -6.35 8.41 -1.71
C GLU A 9 -5.93 8.93 -3.07
N ASP A 10 -6.73 9.85 -3.63
CA ASP A 10 -6.36 10.65 -4.78
C ASP A 10 -5.56 11.90 -4.36
N LEU A 11 -5.04 12.62 -5.35
CA LEU A 11 -4.23 13.82 -5.09
C LEU A 11 -5.03 14.93 -4.40
N ALA A 12 -6.29 15.12 -4.78
CA ALA A 12 -7.14 16.14 -4.17
C ALA A 12 -7.36 15.86 -2.68
N THR A 13 -7.59 14.60 -2.31
CA THR A 13 -7.74 14.17 -0.91
C THR A 13 -6.44 14.36 -0.13
N LEU A 14 -5.30 14.02 -0.73
CA LEU A 14 -3.99 14.23 -0.10
C LEU A 14 -3.75 15.70 0.22
N GLU A 15 -4.03 16.59 -0.72
CA GLU A 15 -3.81 18.05 -0.58
C GLU A 15 -4.81 18.71 0.37
N SER A 16 -6.00 18.14 0.57
CA SER A 16 -7.06 18.69 1.44
C SER A 16 -6.90 18.34 2.92
N SER A 17 -5.89 17.60 3.31
CA SER A 17 -5.67 17.11 4.69
C SER A 17 -6.76 16.13 5.17
N GLU A 18 -7.53 15.54 4.27
CA GLU A 18 -8.60 14.58 4.56
C GLU A 18 -8.17 13.11 4.39
N LYS A 19 -6.87 12.88 4.18
CA LYS A 19 -6.34 11.54 3.93
C LYS A 19 -6.76 10.53 5.01
N LYS A 20 -6.64 10.91 6.27
CA LYS A 20 -6.97 10.00 7.39
C LYS A 20 -8.43 9.56 7.34
N SER A 21 -9.36 10.49 7.24
CA SER A 21 -10.80 10.17 7.20
C SER A 21 -11.16 9.38 5.94
N PHE A 22 -10.55 9.70 4.82
CA PHE A 22 -10.76 8.98 3.56
C PHE A 22 -10.32 7.51 3.66
N LEU A 23 -9.11 7.26 4.15
CA LEU A 23 -8.60 5.89 4.34
C LEU A 23 -9.42 5.11 5.35
N LEU A 24 -9.81 5.73 6.47
CA LEU A 24 -10.65 5.07 7.46
C LEU A 24 -12.01 4.70 6.89
N ASN A 25 -12.62 5.54 6.06
CA ASN A 25 -13.89 5.23 5.40
C ASN A 25 -13.76 4.03 4.46
N GLN A 26 -12.65 3.94 3.72
CA GLN A 26 -12.39 2.78 2.87
C GLN A 26 -12.21 1.49 3.70
N LEU A 27 -11.48 1.57 4.80
CA LEU A 27 -11.25 0.44 5.70
C LEU A 27 -12.52 -0.03 6.39
N GLU A 28 -13.41 0.89 6.80
CA GLU A 28 -14.70 0.53 7.39
C GLU A 28 -15.61 -0.24 6.42
N ALA A 29 -15.42 -0.07 5.13
CA ALA A 29 -16.29 -0.69 4.13
C ALA A 29 -16.28 -2.22 4.21
N PHE A 30 -15.12 -2.87 4.41
CA PHE A 30 -15.10 -4.32 4.55
C PHE A 30 -15.59 -4.78 5.92
N CYS A 31 -15.39 -3.99 6.97
CA CYS A 31 -15.92 -4.31 8.30
C CYS A 31 -17.45 -4.35 8.31
N LYS A 32 -18.10 -3.43 7.59
CA LYS A 32 -19.56 -3.40 7.46
C LYS A 32 -20.13 -4.61 6.74
N LYS A 33 -19.33 -5.29 5.94
CA LYS A 33 -19.72 -6.49 5.20
C LYS A 33 -19.28 -7.78 5.88
N ASP A 34 -18.67 -7.67 7.05
CA ASP A 34 -18.16 -8.83 7.80
C ASP A 34 -17.17 -9.66 6.97
N VAL A 35 -16.35 -8.96 6.18
CA VAL A 35 -15.32 -9.55 5.32
C VAL A 35 -13.95 -9.14 5.86
N GLU A 36 -13.07 -10.12 6.05
CA GLU A 36 -11.67 -9.83 6.35
C GLU A 36 -10.82 -10.00 5.09
N PRO A 37 -9.95 -9.05 4.76
CA PRO A 37 -9.05 -9.21 3.62
C PRO A 37 -7.93 -10.20 3.95
N ASP A 38 -7.56 -11.03 2.98
CA ASP A 38 -6.36 -11.87 3.11
C ASP A 38 -5.10 -11.00 3.07
N LEU A 39 -5.10 -10.01 2.18
CA LEU A 39 -4.05 -9.00 2.08
C LEU A 39 -4.69 -7.62 1.89
N LEU A 40 -4.04 -6.61 2.43
CA LEU A 40 -4.44 -5.21 2.26
C LEU A 40 -3.36 -4.48 1.48
N ASP A 41 -3.74 -3.86 0.36
CA ASP A 41 -2.82 -3.13 -0.49
C ASP A 41 -3.08 -1.62 -0.38
N TYR A 42 -2.04 -0.86 -0.03
CA TYR A 42 -2.10 0.59 -0.03
C TYR A 42 -1.57 1.13 -1.36
N GLU A 43 -2.46 1.73 -2.13
CA GLU A 43 -2.16 2.31 -3.44
C GLU A 43 -2.52 3.80 -3.46
N PRO A 44 -1.56 4.71 -3.20
CA PRO A 44 -1.83 6.12 -3.44
C PRO A 44 -2.09 6.34 -4.94
N ILE A 45 -3.34 6.65 -5.29
CA ILE A 45 -3.80 6.69 -6.70
C ILE A 45 -2.99 7.69 -7.52
N TRP A 46 -2.61 8.82 -6.90
CA TRP A 46 -1.79 9.84 -7.54
C TRP A 46 -0.35 9.39 -7.87
N ALA A 47 0.10 8.27 -7.33
CA ALA A 47 1.42 7.69 -7.58
C ALA A 47 1.38 6.46 -8.51
N ILE A 48 0.20 6.10 -9.05
CA ILE A 48 0.04 4.94 -9.93
C ILE A 48 0.19 5.36 -11.39
N GLY A 49 1.17 4.81 -12.09
CA GLY A 49 1.34 5.01 -13.54
C GLY A 49 1.63 6.43 -13.98
N THR A 50 1.91 7.34 -13.05
CA THR A 50 2.15 8.76 -13.33
C THR A 50 3.64 9.12 -13.42
N GLY A 51 4.52 8.20 -13.00
CA GLY A 51 5.93 8.47 -12.80
C GLY A 51 6.24 9.31 -11.56
N ILE A 52 5.20 9.71 -10.82
CA ILE A 52 5.34 10.41 -9.54
C ILE A 52 5.48 9.36 -8.44
N GLU A 53 6.57 9.39 -7.71
CA GLU A 53 6.79 8.52 -6.57
C GLU A 53 6.23 9.17 -5.31
N ALA A 54 5.51 8.38 -4.51
CA ALA A 54 5.13 8.81 -3.17
C ALA A 54 6.38 8.87 -2.29
N ASP A 55 6.58 9.97 -1.57
CA ASP A 55 7.69 10.03 -0.63
C ASP A 55 7.45 9.10 0.57
N SER A 56 8.53 8.66 1.21
CA SER A 56 8.46 7.69 2.30
C SER A 56 7.68 8.21 3.51
N GLU A 57 7.66 9.51 3.76
CA GLU A 57 6.90 10.08 4.87
C GLU A 57 5.40 9.99 4.64
N ASN A 58 4.94 10.23 3.42
CA ASN A 58 3.53 10.02 3.05
C ASN A 58 3.12 8.56 3.17
N ILE A 59 3.96 7.64 2.71
CA ILE A 59 3.71 6.21 2.83
C ILE A 59 3.66 5.79 4.30
N LYS A 60 4.63 6.20 5.11
CA LYS A 60 4.67 5.91 6.55
C LYS A 60 3.42 6.40 7.27
N SER A 61 2.99 7.62 6.97
CA SER A 61 1.79 8.21 7.55
C SER A 61 0.54 7.37 7.24
N SER A 62 0.38 6.97 5.99
CA SER A 62 -0.77 6.15 5.56
C SER A 62 -0.73 4.75 6.16
N VAL A 63 0.43 4.11 6.17
CA VAL A 63 0.61 2.78 6.76
C VAL A 63 0.34 2.82 8.27
N SER A 64 0.75 3.88 8.96
CA SER A 64 0.45 4.07 10.39
C SER A 64 -1.06 4.16 10.65
N ILE A 65 -1.79 4.91 9.83
CA ILE A 65 -3.25 5.00 9.92
C ILE A 65 -3.89 3.61 9.74
N ILE A 66 -3.44 2.87 8.76
CA ILE A 66 -3.95 1.53 8.46
C ILE A 66 -3.64 0.56 9.61
N ASN A 67 -2.41 0.54 10.09
CA ASN A 67 -2.00 -0.32 11.21
C ASN A 67 -2.80 -0.04 12.48
N ASP A 68 -3.00 1.23 12.84
CA ASP A 68 -3.79 1.60 14.00
C ASP A 68 -5.23 1.09 13.89
N PHE A 69 -5.83 1.22 12.71
CA PHE A 69 -7.17 0.68 12.45
C PHE A 69 -7.23 -0.84 12.61
N LEU A 70 -6.28 -1.56 12.00
CA LEU A 70 -6.24 -3.02 12.07
C LEU A 70 -6.05 -3.51 13.51
N GLU A 71 -5.20 -2.86 14.28
CA GLU A 71 -4.99 -3.19 15.69
C GLU A 71 -6.24 -2.96 16.53
N GLN A 72 -6.92 -1.83 16.34
CA GLN A 72 -8.17 -1.53 17.04
C GLN A 72 -9.27 -2.53 16.75
N LYS A 73 -9.36 -2.99 15.50
CA LYS A 73 -10.36 -3.98 15.06
C LYS A 73 -9.91 -5.42 15.30
N LYS A 74 -8.68 -5.64 15.75
CA LYS A 74 -8.08 -6.98 15.94
C LYS A 74 -8.07 -7.80 14.65
N ILE A 75 -7.81 -7.16 13.53
CA ILE A 75 -7.70 -7.78 12.21
C ILE A 75 -6.22 -8.05 11.94
N ASN A 76 -5.89 -9.32 11.68
CA ASN A 76 -4.53 -9.74 11.36
C ASN A 76 -4.40 -9.93 9.83
N THR A 77 -3.88 -8.92 9.15
CA THR A 77 -3.62 -8.98 7.71
C THR A 77 -2.34 -8.23 7.38
N SER A 78 -1.63 -8.68 6.36
CA SER A 78 -0.40 -8.05 5.89
C SER A 78 -0.72 -6.86 4.99
N ILE A 79 0.09 -5.81 5.12
CA ILE A 79 -0.02 -4.61 4.28
C ILE A 79 1.02 -4.67 3.18
N LEU A 80 0.54 -4.53 1.95
CA LEU A 80 1.36 -4.38 0.75
C LEU A 80 1.40 -2.90 0.34
N TYR A 81 2.45 -2.52 -0.37
CA TYR A 81 2.51 -1.24 -1.06
C TYR A 81 2.33 -1.45 -2.56
N GLY A 82 1.34 -0.79 -3.16
CA GLY A 82 0.97 -0.93 -4.58
C GLY A 82 1.14 0.34 -5.43
N GLY A 83 1.79 1.37 -4.93
CA GLY A 83 2.16 2.53 -5.74
C GLY A 83 3.29 2.21 -6.72
N SER A 84 3.98 3.23 -7.20
CA SER A 84 5.11 3.05 -8.11
C SER A 84 6.28 2.33 -7.43
N VAL A 85 6.52 1.10 -7.83
CA VAL A 85 7.61 0.25 -7.33
C VAL A 85 8.63 0.02 -8.45
N SER A 86 9.90 0.26 -8.15
CA SER A 86 11.01 0.10 -9.08
C SER A 86 12.22 -0.54 -8.41
N VAL A 87 13.20 -0.94 -9.21
CA VAL A 87 14.50 -1.42 -8.70
C VAL A 87 15.18 -0.37 -7.83
N GLU A 88 14.98 0.92 -8.14
CA GLU A 88 15.61 2.03 -7.45
C GLU A 88 14.98 2.31 -6.09
N ASN A 89 13.65 2.22 -5.96
CA ASN A 89 12.96 2.61 -4.73
C ASN A 89 12.57 1.46 -3.80
N ILE A 90 12.69 0.22 -4.24
CA ILE A 90 12.22 -0.95 -3.48
C ILE A 90 12.83 -1.05 -2.08
N HIS A 91 14.11 -0.74 -1.91
CA HIS A 91 14.75 -0.79 -0.60
C HIS A 91 14.15 0.20 0.39
N GLU A 92 13.85 1.41 -0.08
CA GLU A 92 13.22 2.41 0.76
C GLU A 92 11.81 1.98 1.17
N ILE A 93 11.03 1.48 0.20
CA ILE A 93 9.65 1.03 0.45
C ILE A 93 9.60 -0.09 1.48
N ILE A 94 10.38 -1.17 1.30
CA ILE A 94 10.35 -2.30 2.23
C ILE A 94 10.97 -1.99 3.59
N SER A 95 11.69 -0.88 3.72
CA SER A 95 12.20 -0.40 5.00
C SER A 95 11.14 0.29 5.85
N ILE A 96 9.99 0.61 5.28
CA ILE A 96 8.91 1.28 6.00
C ILE A 96 8.25 0.29 6.95
N PRO A 97 8.21 0.60 8.27
CA PRO A 97 7.57 -0.28 9.23
C PRO A 97 6.10 -0.55 8.89
N GLY A 98 5.70 -1.81 8.90
CA GLY A 98 4.34 -2.25 8.62
C GLY A 98 4.11 -2.70 7.18
N ILE A 99 5.01 -2.41 6.24
CA ILE A 99 4.95 -2.93 4.88
C ILE A 99 5.61 -4.31 4.84
N GLU A 100 4.87 -5.31 4.38
CA GLU A 100 5.31 -6.69 4.33
C GLU A 100 5.55 -7.20 2.90
N GLY A 101 5.23 -6.40 1.90
CA GLY A 101 5.43 -6.75 0.51
C GLY A 101 4.96 -5.66 -0.44
N CYS A 102 4.96 -5.96 -1.73
CA CYS A 102 4.56 -5.02 -2.77
C CYS A 102 3.65 -5.67 -3.79
N LEU A 103 2.73 -4.88 -4.33
CA LEU A 103 1.96 -5.21 -5.53
C LEU A 103 2.59 -4.44 -6.69
N VAL A 104 3.35 -5.14 -7.53
CA VAL A 104 4.20 -4.51 -8.55
C VAL A 104 3.46 -4.39 -9.87
N GLY A 105 3.34 -3.16 -10.38
CA GLY A 105 2.69 -2.85 -11.65
C GLY A 105 3.65 -2.97 -12.85
N ASN A 106 3.92 -1.85 -13.52
CA ASN A 106 4.68 -1.83 -14.79
C ASN A 106 6.04 -2.51 -14.74
N SER A 107 6.76 -2.42 -13.62
CA SER A 107 8.06 -3.09 -13.47
C SER A 107 7.96 -4.62 -13.53
N SER A 108 6.78 -5.20 -13.35
CA SER A 108 6.57 -6.64 -13.50
C SER A 108 6.46 -7.12 -14.95
N LEU A 109 6.31 -6.18 -15.90
CA LEU A 109 6.28 -6.50 -17.32
C LEU A 109 7.65 -6.87 -17.88
N ASP A 110 8.72 -6.45 -17.21
CA ASP A 110 10.09 -6.83 -17.50
C ASP A 110 10.53 -7.88 -16.47
N GLY A 111 10.72 -9.12 -16.92
CA GLY A 111 11.03 -10.23 -16.03
C GLY A 111 12.35 -10.07 -15.28
N GLU A 112 13.34 -9.41 -15.86
CA GLU A 112 14.62 -9.16 -15.19
C GLU A 112 14.46 -8.14 -14.07
N GLN A 113 13.81 -7.01 -14.33
CA GLN A 113 13.52 -6.01 -13.31
C GLN A 113 12.67 -6.60 -12.18
N PHE A 114 11.64 -7.35 -12.52
CA PHE A 114 10.79 -7.99 -11.53
C PHE A 114 11.57 -8.98 -10.65
N ALA A 115 12.46 -9.77 -11.24
CA ALA A 115 13.31 -10.69 -10.49
C ALA A 115 14.25 -9.95 -9.53
N ILE A 116 14.81 -8.81 -9.94
CA ILE A 116 15.64 -7.97 -9.08
C ILE A 116 14.82 -7.44 -7.90
N ILE A 117 13.63 -6.90 -8.16
CA ILE A 117 12.74 -6.41 -7.11
C ILE A 117 12.41 -7.53 -6.11
N ALA A 118 12.01 -8.69 -6.61
CA ALA A 118 11.68 -9.84 -5.78
C ALA A 118 12.85 -10.28 -4.90
N SER A 119 14.07 -10.30 -5.46
CA SER A 119 15.27 -10.67 -4.72
C SER A 119 15.59 -9.70 -3.57
N LYS A 120 15.29 -8.44 -3.74
CA LYS A 120 15.49 -7.41 -2.70
C LYS A 120 14.48 -7.51 -1.57
N ILE A 121 13.26 -7.97 -1.85
CA ILE A 121 12.24 -8.19 -0.83
C ILE A 121 12.53 -9.43 0.00
N THR A 122 13.00 -10.51 -0.63
CA THR A 122 13.23 -11.80 0.02
C THR A 122 14.62 -11.96 0.59
N GLY A 123 15.53 -11.12 0.15
CA GLY A 123 16.91 -11.10 0.61
C GLY A 123 17.17 -10.08 1.66
#